data_159cd2a51294f2818dd1e8e758882e39
#
_entry.id   159cd2a51294f2818dd1e8e758882e39
#
_cell.length_a   1.000
_cell.length_b   1.000
_cell.length_c   1.000
_cell.angle_alpha   90.00
_cell.angle_beta   90.00
_cell.angle_gamma   90.00
#
_symmetry.space_group_name_H-M   'P 1'
#
loop_
_entity.id
_entity.type
_entity.pdbx_description
1 polymer ?
#
loop_
_entity_poly.entity_id
_entity_poly.type
_entity_poly.pdbx_seq_one_letter_code
_entity_poly.pdbx_strand_id
1 'polypeptide(L)'
;EIGSGLVGSEMCIRDRMAPIDRRILRKVLIQVAYQRVYFTRFESFMPQPLFPDAAPGEPLVQGQQVIALSGIGSPKPFLAALRESYEVVAEMTLDDHHVYKVRDMNALAALLEKHPGAVIVTTEKDAVKMTNRAKIPARVRSNLYYLPINISFIEDSATDFLQKLEEDVRGN
;
A
#
# COMPACT_ATOMS: atom_id res chain seq x y z
N GLU A 1 34.29 13.77 4.90
CA GLU A 1 32.92 13.92 4.36
C GLU A 1 32.21 12.59 4.47
N ILE A 2 31.42 12.46 5.54
CA ILE A 2 30.53 11.30 5.70
C ILE A 2 29.23 11.72 5.06
N GLY A 3 29.00 11.26 3.83
CA GLY A 3 27.69 11.39 3.21
C GLY A 3 26.67 10.70 4.07
N SER A 4 25.76 11.46 4.67
CA SER A 4 24.58 10.95 5.37
C SER A 4 23.64 10.33 4.35
N GLY A 5 24.00 9.15 3.84
CA GLY A 5 23.09 8.31 3.13
C GLY A 5 22.16 7.67 4.15
N LEU A 6 20.92 8.12 4.25
CA LEU A 6 19.83 7.28 4.73
C LEU A 6 19.76 6.09 3.78
N VAL A 7 20.48 5.02 4.10
CA VAL A 7 20.30 3.74 3.45
C VAL A 7 19.04 3.12 4.04
N GLY A 8 17.90 3.60 3.58
CA GLY A 8 16.67 2.87 3.70
C GLY A 8 16.69 1.75 2.66
N SER A 9 17.31 0.63 2.96
CA SER A 9 16.96 -0.58 2.24
C SER A 9 15.58 -0.97 2.73
N GLU A 10 14.55 -0.67 1.95
CA GLU A 10 13.26 -1.32 2.06
C GLU A 10 13.44 -2.82 1.73
N MET A 11 13.91 -3.55 2.70
CA MET A 11 13.80 -4.99 2.65
C MET A 11 12.41 -5.30 3.17
N CYS A 12 11.42 -5.42 2.28
CA CYS A 12 10.12 -6.00 2.56
C CYS A 12 10.31 -7.47 2.97
N ILE A 13 10.72 -7.67 4.21
CA ILE A 13 10.76 -8.98 4.84
C ILE A 13 9.35 -9.21 5.35
N ARG A 14 8.70 -10.25 4.82
CA ARG A 14 7.35 -10.73 5.14
C ARG A 14 6.80 -10.25 6.48
N ASP A 15 5.57 -9.76 6.50
CA ASP A 15 4.83 -9.24 7.67
C ASP A 15 4.76 -10.18 8.90
N ARG A 16 5.23 -11.42 8.75
CA ARG A 16 5.20 -12.48 9.78
C ARG A 16 6.59 -12.96 10.17
N MET A 17 7.53 -12.03 10.34
CA MET A 17 8.85 -12.41 10.84
C MET A 17 8.74 -12.84 12.32
N ALA A 18 9.20 -14.05 12.63
CA ALA A 18 9.22 -14.53 14.01
C ALA A 18 10.15 -13.66 14.90
N PRO A 19 9.85 -13.55 16.19
CA PRO A 19 10.69 -12.78 17.12
C PRO A 19 12.17 -13.18 17.10
N ILE A 20 12.45 -14.46 16.87
CA ILE A 20 13.82 -14.98 16.76
C ILE A 20 14.55 -14.43 15.54
N ASP A 21 13.87 -14.33 14.41
CA ASP A 21 14.46 -13.81 13.17
C ASP A 21 14.79 -12.32 13.29
N ARG A 22 13.92 -11.53 13.93
CA ARG A 22 14.20 -10.12 14.24
C ARG A 22 15.43 -9.96 15.12
N ARG A 23 15.58 -10.84 16.13
CA ARG A 23 16.75 -10.83 17.03
C ARG A 23 18.04 -11.15 16.28
N ILE A 24 18.00 -12.12 15.35
CA ILE A 24 19.14 -12.48 14.51
C ILE A 24 19.49 -11.30 13.59
N LEU A 25 18.49 -10.74 12.88
CA LEU A 25 18.72 -9.61 11.98
C LEU A 25 19.27 -8.39 12.71
N ARG A 26 18.75 -8.07 13.91
CA ARG A 26 19.28 -6.97 14.71
C ARG A 26 20.78 -7.14 14.99
N LYS A 27 21.22 -8.36 15.29
CA LYS A 27 22.65 -8.65 15.51
C LYS A 27 23.49 -8.53 14.25
N VAL A 28 22.94 -8.91 13.10
CA VAL A 28 23.65 -8.87 11.80
C VAL A 28 23.72 -7.44 11.26
N LEU A 29 22.66 -6.64 11.43
CA LEU A 29 22.56 -5.29 10.87
C LEU A 29 23.25 -4.22 11.73
N ILE A 30 23.35 -4.41 13.05
CA ILE A 30 24.07 -3.47 13.92
C ILE A 30 25.57 -3.73 13.79
N GLN A 31 26.23 -2.91 12.99
CA GLN A 31 27.69 -2.98 12.78
C GLN A 31 28.45 -1.98 13.65
N VAL A 32 27.79 -0.91 14.11
CA VAL A 32 28.38 0.13 14.96
C VAL A 32 27.43 0.48 16.11
N ALA A 33 28.01 0.90 17.23
CA ALA A 33 27.28 1.07 18.49
C ALA A 33 26.16 2.12 18.47
N TYR A 34 26.23 3.09 17.57
CA TYR A 34 25.21 4.15 17.42
C TYR A 34 24.08 3.80 16.44
N GLN A 35 24.20 2.71 15.68
CA GLN A 35 23.11 2.26 14.80
C GLN A 35 21.96 1.68 15.60
N ARG A 36 20.73 2.04 15.20
CA ARG A 36 19.50 1.46 15.72
C ARG A 36 18.75 0.79 14.59
N VAL A 37 18.13 -0.33 14.89
CA VAL A 37 17.31 -1.10 13.94
C VAL A 37 15.89 -1.14 14.49
N TYR A 38 14.98 -0.60 13.72
CA TYR A 38 13.56 -0.60 14.00
C TYR A 38 12.85 -1.53 13.02
N PHE A 39 11.88 -2.28 13.51
CA PHE A 39 11.05 -3.14 12.70
C PHE A 39 9.67 -2.53 12.60
N THR A 40 9.18 -2.45 11.37
CA THR A 40 7.83 -1.95 11.07
C THR A 40 7.08 -3.01 10.28
N ARG A 41 5.75 -2.90 10.29
CA ARG A 41 4.87 -3.69 9.44
C ARG A 41 3.90 -2.77 8.72
N PHE A 42 3.43 -3.22 7.58
CA PHE A 42 2.30 -2.60 6.91
C PHE A 42 1.00 -3.08 7.54
N GLU A 43 0.13 -2.16 7.89
CA GLU A 43 -1.24 -2.43 8.28
C GLU A 43 -2.17 -1.94 7.18
N SER A 44 -2.92 -2.88 6.60
CA SER A 44 -3.95 -2.56 5.63
C SER A 44 -5.26 -2.24 6.34
N PHE A 45 -5.92 -1.18 5.92
CA PHE A 45 -7.25 -0.81 6.39
C PHE A 45 -8.32 -1.27 5.39
N MET A 46 -9.57 -1.04 5.73
CA MET A 46 -10.67 -1.26 4.79
C MET A 46 -10.51 -0.32 3.59
N PRO A 47 -10.77 -0.81 2.36
CA PRO A 47 -10.73 0.04 1.18
C PRO A 47 -11.65 1.25 1.32
N GLN A 48 -11.13 2.42 0.92
CA GLN A 48 -11.82 3.69 0.95
C GLN A 48 -12.21 4.12 -0.47
N PRO A 49 -13.39 4.71 -0.69
CA PRO A 49 -13.74 5.22 -2.00
C PRO A 49 -12.78 6.34 -2.43
N LEU A 50 -12.22 6.24 -3.64
CA LEU A 50 -11.35 7.29 -4.17
C LEU A 50 -12.14 8.58 -4.47
N PHE A 51 -13.41 8.44 -4.82
CA PHE A 51 -14.34 9.54 -5.07
C PHE A 51 -15.58 9.39 -4.19
N PRO A 52 -15.55 9.86 -2.93
CA PRO A 52 -16.64 9.64 -1.98
C PRO A 52 -17.99 10.17 -2.43
N ASP A 53 -18.00 11.25 -3.21
CA ASP A 53 -19.20 11.85 -3.79
C ASP A 53 -19.81 11.05 -4.98
N ALA A 54 -19.07 10.11 -5.52
CA ALA A 54 -19.51 9.25 -6.63
C ALA A 54 -19.77 7.80 -6.20
N ALA A 55 -19.25 7.39 -5.05
CA ALA A 55 -19.37 6.03 -4.54
C ALA A 55 -20.66 5.84 -3.71
N PRO A 56 -21.16 4.60 -3.54
CA PRO A 56 -22.37 4.32 -2.77
C PRO A 56 -22.28 4.68 -1.28
N GLY A 57 -21.10 4.95 -0.75
CA GLY A 57 -20.89 5.34 0.64
C GLY A 57 -20.86 4.18 1.64
N GLU A 58 -21.18 2.97 1.23
CA GLU A 58 -21.12 1.79 2.10
C GLU A 58 -19.71 1.17 2.10
N PRO A 59 -19.23 0.70 3.27
CA PRO A 59 -18.00 -0.05 3.36
C PRO A 59 -18.08 -1.36 2.55
N LEU A 60 -16.97 -1.79 1.97
CA LEU A 60 -16.91 -3.09 1.31
C LEU A 60 -17.11 -4.21 2.35
N VAL A 61 -17.90 -5.20 1.99
CA VAL A 61 -18.15 -6.35 2.87
C VAL A 61 -17.15 -7.49 2.60
N GLN A 62 -16.91 -8.30 3.61
CA GLN A 62 -16.03 -9.46 3.47
C GLN A 62 -16.58 -10.42 2.40
N GLY A 63 -15.69 -10.95 1.56
CA GLY A 63 -16.04 -11.81 0.44
C GLY A 63 -16.58 -11.09 -0.80
N GLN A 64 -16.68 -9.76 -0.77
CA GLN A 64 -17.09 -8.99 -1.93
C GLN A 64 -16.11 -9.18 -3.09
N GLN A 65 -16.63 -9.26 -4.30
CA GLN A 65 -15.84 -9.35 -5.51
C GLN A 65 -15.09 -8.05 -5.79
N VAL A 66 -13.78 -8.18 -6.03
CA VAL A 66 -12.93 -7.04 -6.31
C VAL A 66 -12.06 -7.28 -7.55
N ILE A 67 -11.83 -6.23 -8.31
CA ILE A 67 -10.85 -6.14 -9.39
C ILE A 67 -9.63 -5.44 -8.82
N ALA A 68 -8.51 -6.14 -8.73
CA ALA A 68 -7.27 -5.57 -8.19
C ALA A 68 -6.55 -4.78 -9.29
N LEU A 69 -6.29 -3.50 -9.03
CA LEU A 69 -5.52 -2.61 -9.91
C LEU A 69 -4.22 -2.20 -9.23
N SER A 70 -3.09 -2.42 -9.88
CA SER A 70 -1.79 -1.99 -9.34
C SER A 70 -0.81 -1.56 -10.44
N GLY A 71 -0.08 -0.47 -10.18
CA GLY A 71 1.05 0.02 -10.97
C GLY A 71 2.26 0.26 -10.07
N ILE A 72 2.64 -0.78 -9.31
CA ILE A 72 3.77 -0.78 -8.35
C ILE A 72 4.72 -1.94 -8.65
N GLY A 73 6.00 -1.78 -8.31
CA GLY A 73 7.05 -2.77 -8.61
C GLY A 73 6.88 -4.13 -7.90
N SER A 74 6.14 -4.18 -6.79
CA SER A 74 5.88 -5.44 -6.06
C SER A 74 4.41 -5.54 -5.65
N PRO A 75 3.52 -6.04 -6.52
CA PRO A 75 2.09 -6.14 -6.26
C PRO A 75 1.70 -7.30 -5.31
N LYS A 76 2.58 -8.26 -5.07
CA LYS A 76 2.27 -9.47 -4.29
C LYS A 76 1.72 -9.20 -2.88
N PRO A 77 2.30 -8.29 -2.07
CA PRO A 77 1.75 -7.99 -0.74
C PRO A 77 0.35 -7.38 -0.80
N PHE A 78 0.10 -6.48 -1.74
CA PHE A 78 -1.20 -5.88 -1.98
C PHE A 78 -2.26 -6.92 -2.37
N LEU A 79 -1.94 -7.80 -3.32
CA LEU A 79 -2.84 -8.89 -3.73
C LEU A 79 -3.11 -9.88 -2.59
N ALA A 80 -2.10 -10.19 -1.77
CA ALA A 80 -2.27 -11.05 -0.61
C ALA A 80 -3.23 -10.43 0.42
N ALA A 81 -3.06 -9.14 0.71
CA ALA A 81 -3.95 -8.42 1.62
C ALA A 81 -5.41 -8.38 1.12
N LEU A 82 -5.61 -8.17 -0.19
CA LEU A 82 -6.96 -8.22 -0.76
C LEU A 82 -7.60 -9.60 -0.63
N ARG A 83 -6.84 -10.66 -0.93
CA ARG A 83 -7.34 -12.04 -0.87
C ARG A 83 -7.66 -12.55 0.54
N GLU A 84 -7.17 -11.89 1.58
CA GLU A 84 -7.52 -12.21 2.97
C GLU A 84 -9.00 -11.88 3.29
N SER A 85 -9.57 -10.87 2.61
CA SER A 85 -10.91 -10.36 2.95
C SER A 85 -11.87 -10.31 1.77
N TYR A 86 -11.38 -10.38 0.53
CA TYR A 86 -12.17 -10.18 -0.69
C TYR A 86 -11.93 -11.29 -1.72
N GLU A 87 -12.89 -11.48 -2.62
CA GLU A 87 -12.76 -12.36 -3.77
C GLU A 87 -12.15 -11.57 -4.95
N VAL A 88 -10.88 -11.79 -5.24
CA VAL A 88 -10.21 -11.15 -6.39
C VAL A 88 -10.62 -11.86 -7.68
N VAL A 89 -11.58 -11.30 -8.41
CA VAL A 89 -12.14 -11.88 -9.65
C VAL A 89 -11.37 -11.51 -10.90
N ALA A 90 -10.59 -10.43 -10.85
CA ALA A 90 -9.69 -10.01 -11.93
C ALA A 90 -8.53 -9.18 -11.40
N GLU A 91 -7.43 -9.18 -12.15
CA GLU A 91 -6.24 -8.41 -11.84
C GLU A 91 -5.80 -7.60 -13.06
N MET A 92 -5.49 -6.33 -12.84
CA MET A 92 -4.86 -5.45 -13.83
C MET A 92 -3.56 -4.92 -13.23
N THR A 93 -2.45 -5.60 -13.54
CA THR A 93 -1.11 -5.19 -13.09
C THR A 93 -0.42 -4.43 -14.20
N LEU A 94 0.05 -3.24 -13.90
CA LEU A 94 0.75 -2.32 -14.79
C LEU A 94 2.18 -2.14 -14.30
N ASP A 95 3.04 -1.58 -15.14
CA ASP A 95 4.43 -1.31 -14.79
C ASP A 95 4.54 -0.34 -13.60
N ASP A 96 5.64 -0.42 -12.86
CA ASP A 96 5.89 0.56 -11.79
C ASP A 96 5.97 1.98 -12.37
N HIS A 97 5.47 2.95 -11.61
CA HIS A 97 5.34 4.35 -12.03
C HIS A 97 4.43 4.58 -13.25
N HIS A 98 3.55 3.63 -13.56
CA HIS A 98 2.60 3.78 -14.68
C HIS A 98 1.81 5.09 -14.59
N VAL A 99 1.65 5.74 -15.76
CA VAL A 99 0.80 6.93 -15.93
C VAL A 99 -0.53 6.47 -16.51
N TYR A 100 -1.59 6.56 -15.72
CA TYR A 100 -2.92 6.11 -16.10
C TYR A 100 -3.48 6.93 -17.27
N LYS A 101 -3.94 6.23 -18.31
CA LYS A 101 -4.48 6.79 -19.56
C LYS A 101 -5.95 6.42 -19.71
N VAL A 102 -6.64 7.11 -20.60
CA VAL A 102 -8.06 6.82 -20.92
C VAL A 102 -8.27 5.37 -21.32
N ARG A 103 -7.33 4.76 -22.06
CA ARG A 103 -7.39 3.33 -22.42
C ARG A 103 -7.44 2.40 -21.22
N ASP A 104 -6.69 2.74 -20.16
CA ASP A 104 -6.63 1.93 -18.96
C ASP A 104 -7.97 2.02 -18.20
N MET A 105 -8.56 3.21 -18.15
CA MET A 105 -9.89 3.43 -17.59
C MET A 105 -10.99 2.70 -18.38
N ASN A 106 -10.89 2.65 -19.69
CA ASN A 106 -11.82 1.89 -20.54
C ASN A 106 -11.67 0.37 -20.30
N ALA A 107 -10.44 -0.12 -20.11
CA ALA A 107 -10.21 -1.52 -19.76
C ALA A 107 -10.82 -1.87 -18.40
N LEU A 108 -10.71 -0.98 -17.40
CA LEU A 108 -11.36 -1.15 -16.09
C LEU A 108 -12.89 -1.14 -16.21
N ALA A 109 -13.46 -0.26 -17.05
CA ALA A 109 -14.91 -0.26 -17.30
C ALA A 109 -15.38 -1.58 -17.93
N ALA A 110 -14.61 -2.14 -18.86
CA ALA A 110 -14.90 -3.44 -19.47
C ALA A 110 -14.81 -4.60 -18.47
N LEU A 111 -13.87 -4.53 -17.52
CA LEU A 111 -13.78 -5.51 -16.42
C LEU A 111 -15.00 -5.43 -15.48
N LEU A 112 -15.47 -4.23 -15.14
CA LEU A 112 -16.71 -4.04 -14.37
C LEU A 112 -17.96 -4.53 -15.12
N GLU A 113 -17.94 -4.57 -16.46
CA GLU A 113 -19.02 -5.16 -17.26
C GLU A 113 -19.01 -6.68 -17.20
N LYS A 114 -17.84 -7.29 -17.19
CA LYS A 114 -17.66 -8.74 -17.09
C LYS A 114 -17.94 -9.29 -15.69
N HIS A 115 -17.75 -8.47 -14.67
CA HIS A 115 -17.93 -8.86 -13.26
C HIS A 115 -18.96 -7.92 -12.60
N PRO A 116 -20.27 -8.10 -12.86
CA PRO A 116 -21.31 -7.29 -12.25
C PRO A 116 -21.31 -7.42 -10.72
N GLY A 117 -21.28 -6.27 -10.03
CA GLY A 117 -21.19 -6.23 -8.57
C GLY A 117 -19.77 -6.18 -7.99
N ALA A 118 -18.75 -6.36 -8.84
CA ALA A 118 -17.37 -6.13 -8.40
C ALA A 118 -17.06 -4.63 -8.32
N VAL A 119 -16.12 -4.29 -7.43
CA VAL A 119 -15.52 -2.96 -7.34
C VAL A 119 -14.02 -3.03 -7.67
N ILE A 120 -13.44 -1.91 -8.06
CA ILE A 120 -12.00 -1.81 -8.31
C ILE A 120 -11.33 -1.38 -7.02
N VAL A 121 -10.30 -2.10 -6.58
CA VAL A 121 -9.43 -1.69 -5.47
C VAL A 121 -8.02 -1.50 -5.99
N THR A 122 -7.46 -0.32 -5.72
CA THR A 122 -6.09 0.03 -6.10
C THR A 122 -5.22 0.32 -4.88
N THR A 123 -3.92 0.50 -5.09
CA THR A 123 -3.01 0.93 -4.02
C THR A 123 -3.16 2.42 -3.76
N GLU A 124 -2.84 2.88 -2.54
CA GLU A 124 -2.84 4.31 -2.21
C GLU A 124 -1.85 5.10 -3.10
N LYS A 125 -0.67 4.52 -3.40
CA LYS A 125 0.32 5.09 -4.33
C LYS A 125 -0.24 5.31 -5.74
N ASP A 126 -1.10 4.42 -6.21
CA ASP A 126 -1.72 4.57 -7.53
C ASP A 126 -2.93 5.49 -7.50
N ALA A 127 -3.68 5.51 -6.42
CA ALA A 127 -4.83 6.38 -6.22
C ALA A 127 -4.49 7.85 -6.42
N VAL A 128 -3.35 8.31 -5.87
CA VAL A 128 -2.90 9.71 -6.01
C VAL A 128 -2.57 10.12 -7.44
N LYS A 129 -2.33 9.15 -8.34
CA LYS A 129 -2.11 9.40 -9.77
C LYS A 129 -3.41 9.56 -10.57
N MET A 130 -4.56 9.15 -9.98
CA MET A 130 -5.87 9.14 -10.63
C MET A 130 -6.75 10.32 -10.22
N THR A 131 -6.17 11.53 -10.14
CA THR A 131 -6.87 12.74 -9.67
C THR A 131 -7.72 13.41 -10.75
N ASN A 132 -7.44 13.19 -12.03
CA ASN A 132 -8.17 13.82 -13.13
C ASN A 132 -9.51 13.12 -13.39
N ARG A 133 -10.55 13.52 -12.66
CA ARG A 133 -11.91 12.96 -12.72
C ARG A 133 -12.52 12.97 -14.11
N ALA A 134 -12.21 13.98 -14.95
CA ALA A 134 -12.78 14.12 -16.28
C ALA A 134 -12.34 12.99 -17.25
N LYS A 135 -11.20 12.36 -16.96
CA LYS A 135 -10.67 11.24 -17.74
C LYS A 135 -11.15 9.87 -17.29
N ILE A 136 -11.90 9.80 -16.18
CA ILE A 136 -12.36 8.54 -15.58
C ILE A 136 -13.86 8.39 -15.85
N PRO A 137 -14.31 7.32 -16.54
CA PRO A 137 -15.73 7.07 -16.75
C PRO A 137 -16.52 7.05 -15.45
N ALA A 138 -17.76 7.52 -15.46
CA ALA A 138 -18.61 7.61 -14.27
C ALA A 138 -18.73 6.26 -13.54
N ARG A 139 -18.92 5.17 -14.31
CA ARG A 139 -19.00 3.81 -13.77
C ARG A 139 -17.73 3.38 -13.03
N VAL A 140 -16.54 3.76 -13.53
CA VAL A 140 -15.28 3.48 -12.85
C VAL A 140 -15.18 4.31 -11.57
N ARG A 141 -15.50 5.61 -11.63
CA ARG A 141 -15.44 6.50 -10.46
C ARG A 141 -16.31 6.04 -9.29
N SER A 142 -17.53 5.56 -9.59
CA SER A 142 -18.45 5.09 -8.56
C SER A 142 -18.04 3.75 -7.93
N ASN A 143 -17.12 3.03 -8.56
CA ASN A 143 -16.67 1.71 -8.12
C ASN A 143 -15.16 1.65 -7.86
N LEU A 144 -14.49 2.80 -7.72
CA LEU A 144 -13.04 2.86 -7.52
C LEU A 144 -12.70 3.18 -6.07
N TYR A 145 -12.02 2.25 -5.45
CA TYR A 145 -11.55 2.29 -4.07
C TYR A 145 -10.02 2.19 -4.04
N TYR A 146 -9.42 2.65 -2.98
CA TYR A 146 -8.01 2.41 -2.69
C TYR A 146 -7.86 1.74 -1.32
N LEU A 147 -6.84 0.93 -1.18
CA LEU A 147 -6.47 0.29 0.09
C LEU A 147 -5.47 1.20 0.81
N PRO A 148 -5.88 1.88 1.90
CA PRO A 148 -4.96 2.67 2.69
C PRO A 148 -3.93 1.76 3.36
N ILE A 149 -2.69 2.24 3.46
CA ILE A 149 -1.61 1.53 4.14
C ILE A 149 -1.06 2.42 5.23
N ASN A 150 -0.95 1.89 6.42
CA ASN A 150 -0.24 2.52 7.51
C ASN A 150 1.02 1.73 7.87
N ILE A 151 2.01 2.41 8.40
CA ILE A 151 3.20 1.77 8.93
C ILE A 151 3.09 1.79 10.45
N SER A 152 3.07 0.62 11.05
CA SER A 152 3.15 0.49 12.50
C SER A 152 4.48 -0.11 12.92
N PHE A 153 4.97 0.32 14.08
CA PHE A 153 6.16 -0.28 14.66
C PHE A 153 5.82 -1.62 15.29
N ILE A 154 6.71 -2.58 15.10
CA ILE A 154 6.65 -3.85 15.83
C ILE A 154 7.38 -3.63 17.15
N GLU A 155 6.79 -4.10 18.27
CA GLU A 155 7.22 -3.78 19.62
C GLU A 155 7.01 -2.28 19.93
N ASP A 156 7.19 -1.85 21.16
CA ASP A 156 6.98 -0.45 21.60
C ASP A 156 8.12 0.50 21.17
N SER A 157 8.57 0.37 19.94
CA SER A 157 9.73 1.11 19.42
C SER A 157 9.40 2.44 18.75
N ALA A 158 8.11 2.78 18.61
CA ALA A 158 7.68 4.05 18.00
C ALA A 158 8.16 5.27 18.79
N THR A 159 8.00 5.25 20.12
CA THR A 159 8.42 6.36 21.00
C THR A 159 9.93 6.55 20.97
N ASP A 160 10.71 5.46 21.05
CA ASP A 160 12.18 5.50 20.96
C ASP A 160 12.64 6.03 19.59
N PHE A 161 11.99 5.62 18.52
CA PHE A 161 12.28 6.12 17.16
C PHE A 161 12.03 7.63 17.07
N LEU A 162 10.86 8.10 17.50
CA LEU A 162 10.49 9.52 17.42
C LEU A 162 11.42 10.38 18.30
N GLN A 163 11.71 9.92 19.51
CA GLN A 163 12.65 10.63 20.39
C GLN A 163 14.02 10.74 19.75
N LYS A 164 14.54 9.65 19.17
CA LYS A 164 15.85 9.66 18.51
C LYS A 164 15.85 10.57 17.28
N LEU A 165 14.78 10.57 16.49
CA LEU A 165 14.63 11.46 15.36
C LEU A 165 14.64 12.93 15.78
N GLU A 166 13.94 13.28 16.88
CA GLU A 166 13.95 14.63 17.43
C GLU A 166 15.33 15.05 17.91
N GLU A 167 16.07 14.16 18.60
CA GLU A 167 17.44 14.41 19.04
C GLU A 167 18.35 14.71 17.85
N ASP A 168 18.29 13.90 16.78
CA ASP A 168 19.11 14.04 15.59
C ASP A 168 18.78 15.33 14.80
N VAL A 169 17.50 15.74 14.75
CA VAL A 169 17.08 17.00 14.10
C VAL A 169 17.49 18.22 14.92
N ARG A 170 17.44 18.15 16.28
CA ARG A 170 17.82 19.27 17.16
C ARG A 170 19.33 19.38 17.35
N GLY A 171 20.08 18.30 17.12
CA GLY A 171 21.54 18.25 17.27
C GLY A 171 22.33 18.77 16.08
N ASN A 172 21.65 19.17 15.00
CA ASN A 172 22.18 19.91 13.84
C ASN A 172 21.70 21.37 13.92
#